data_f6666ec5d15f00ef3f758d83053c7ec6
#
_entry.id   f6666ec5d15f00ef3f758d83053c7ec6
#
_cell.length_a   1.000
_cell.length_b   1.000
_cell.length_c   1.000
_cell.angle_alpha   90.00
_cell.angle_beta   90.00
_cell.angle_gamma   90.00
#
_symmetry.space_group_name_H-M   'P 1'
#
loop_
_entity.id
_entity.type
_entity.pdbx_description
1 polymer ?
#
loop_
_entity_poly.entity_id
_entity_poly.type
_entity_poly.pdbx_seq_one_letter_code
_entity_poly.pdbx_strand_id
1 'polypeptide(L)'
;VYGLTATPVRKDGHQPIIFMQCGKIRFTADAKSQMENQTFKRLLIPRFTSFRNISSDNKTYVQVTQDLSEDKVRNEFIVEDVRIAIQEGRTPLVLTTRTAHVKALAQMLIPFADHVIQLFGADSAKEKRLALQNLQSMPTSESLVIVATGKYVGEGFDYPRLDTLFLTMPIAWKGNVEQYAGRLHREYAGKKEVRIYDYVDVHVPLCDSMYRKRLKGYLRAGYGKYVTSSTLDKNPQELIYERNNYEATFRNDLAKAQYSVIIAVPKVKFKYKPVIMSTLASIIHNGVNVAVHIKEEGANEIELKNTGMDVVCNKEQTLQCAIIDKSIVWYGNINFFGYNSETNNVM
;
A
#
# COMPACT_ATOMS: atom_id res chain seq x y z
N VAL A 1 32.72 3.53 22.87
CA VAL A 1 31.34 3.99 22.59
C VAL A 1 30.75 3.07 21.53
N TYR A 2 29.52 2.58 21.75
CA TYR A 2 28.78 1.75 20.79
C TYR A 2 27.61 2.55 20.29
N GLY A 3 27.44 2.65 18.96
CA GLY A 3 26.29 3.27 18.31
C GLY A 3 25.36 2.20 17.73
N LEU A 4 24.09 2.20 18.12
CA LEU A 4 23.04 1.36 17.53
C LEU A 4 22.04 2.27 16.81
N THR A 5 21.78 2.00 15.55
CA THR A 5 20.81 2.76 14.75
C THR A 5 20.18 1.89 13.67
N ALA A 6 18.89 2.07 13.42
CA ALA A 6 18.19 1.49 12.29
C ALA A 6 18.46 2.23 10.96
N THR A 7 18.91 3.50 11.05
CA THR A 7 19.13 4.36 9.88
C THR A 7 20.48 5.09 10.01
N PRO A 8 21.60 4.48 9.59
CA PRO A 8 22.92 5.06 9.75
C PRO A 8 23.17 6.30 8.88
N VAL A 9 22.31 6.53 7.87
CA VAL A 9 22.43 7.68 6.97
C VAL A 9 21.52 8.81 7.46
N ARG A 10 22.12 9.95 7.81
CA ARG A 10 21.38 11.15 8.23
C ARG A 10 20.95 11.97 7.01
N LYS A 11 19.75 12.56 7.09
CA LYS A 11 19.22 13.43 6.01
C LYS A 11 20.00 14.74 5.86
N ASP A 12 20.66 15.19 6.93
CA ASP A 12 21.45 16.42 6.99
C ASP A 12 22.93 16.23 6.55
N GLY A 13 23.32 15.01 6.16
CA GLY A 13 24.68 14.71 5.70
C GLY A 13 25.73 14.64 6.81
N HIS A 14 25.38 14.83 8.09
CA HIS A 14 26.32 14.86 9.21
C HIS A 14 26.64 13.46 9.79
N GLN A 15 26.41 12.37 9.05
CA GLN A 15 26.86 11.04 9.47
C GLN A 15 28.36 10.90 9.76
N PRO A 16 29.30 11.67 9.15
CA PRO A 16 30.71 11.58 9.52
C PRO A 16 30.97 11.82 11.01
N ILE A 17 30.20 12.69 11.67
CA ILE A 17 30.30 12.95 13.11
C ILE A 17 30.03 11.69 13.93
N ILE A 18 29.06 10.87 13.52
CA ILE A 18 28.75 9.60 14.18
C ILE A 18 29.94 8.63 14.01
N PHE A 19 30.53 8.57 12.82
CA PHE A 19 31.68 7.71 12.55
C PHE A 19 32.95 8.15 13.29
N MET A 20 33.12 9.47 13.52
CA MET A 20 34.23 9.98 14.35
C MET A 20 34.08 9.51 15.80
N GLN A 21 32.86 9.40 16.34
CA GLN A 21 32.64 9.01 17.74
C GLN A 21 32.53 7.49 17.94
N CYS A 22 31.88 6.78 17.00
CA CYS A 22 31.54 5.36 17.13
C CYS A 22 32.41 4.45 16.25
N GLY A 23 33.24 5.03 15.36
CA GLY A 23 33.99 4.29 14.35
C GLY A 23 33.12 3.83 13.17
N LYS A 24 33.71 3.01 12.28
CA LYS A 24 33.01 2.46 11.11
C LYS A 24 31.91 1.49 11.52
N ILE A 25 30.91 1.33 10.65
CA ILE A 25 29.87 0.31 10.81
C ILE A 25 30.56 -1.06 10.87
N ARG A 26 30.42 -1.77 11.99
CA ARG A 26 31.02 -3.09 12.24
C ARG A 26 30.08 -4.23 11.95
N PHE A 27 28.78 -4.00 12.08
CA PHE A 27 27.74 -4.99 11.85
C PHE A 27 26.51 -4.33 11.27
N THR A 28 25.95 -4.92 10.25
CA THR A 28 24.64 -4.53 9.68
C THR A 28 23.76 -5.78 9.76
N ALA A 29 22.70 -5.71 10.55
CA ALA A 29 21.72 -6.78 10.58
C ALA A 29 21.04 -6.86 9.21
N ASP A 30 21.14 -8.01 8.54
CA ASP A 30 20.45 -8.20 7.28
C ASP A 30 18.95 -8.42 7.56
N ALA A 31 18.12 -7.60 6.91
CA ALA A 31 16.67 -7.74 7.01
C ALA A 31 16.20 -9.15 6.59
N LYS A 32 16.90 -9.82 5.66
CA LYS A 32 16.55 -11.17 5.23
C LYS A 32 16.78 -12.20 6.33
N SER A 33 17.91 -12.16 7.03
CA SER A 33 18.20 -13.12 8.12
C SER A 33 17.27 -12.94 9.32
N GLN A 34 16.81 -11.70 9.59
CA GLN A 34 15.77 -11.44 10.59
C GLN A 34 14.39 -11.94 10.13
N MET A 35 14.13 -11.95 8.83
CA MET A 35 12.87 -12.46 8.26
C MET A 35 12.76 -13.97 8.38
N GLU A 36 13.84 -14.70 8.17
CA GLU A 36 13.89 -16.17 8.23
C GLU A 36 13.62 -16.70 9.63
N ASN A 37 13.92 -15.91 10.66
CA ASN A 37 13.71 -16.25 12.07
C ASN A 37 12.35 -15.87 12.63
N GLN A 38 11.50 -15.12 11.87
CA GLN A 38 10.19 -14.71 12.36
C GLN A 38 9.09 -15.68 11.93
N THR A 39 8.27 -16.09 12.91
CA THR A 39 7.25 -17.15 12.76
C THR A 39 5.93 -16.69 12.15
N PHE A 40 5.74 -15.38 11.89
CA PHE A 40 4.48 -14.83 11.39
C PHE A 40 4.56 -14.41 9.92
N LYS A 41 3.41 -14.51 9.24
CA LYS A 41 3.22 -14.05 7.85
C LYS A 41 3.13 -12.53 7.79
N ARG A 42 3.62 -11.93 6.69
CA ARG A 42 3.53 -10.48 6.43
C ARG A 42 2.65 -10.23 5.23
N LEU A 43 1.51 -9.59 5.47
CA LEU A 43 0.50 -9.35 4.45
C LEU A 43 0.36 -7.86 4.16
N LEU A 44 0.43 -7.49 2.89
CA LEU A 44 0.08 -6.15 2.41
C LEU A 44 -1.28 -6.20 1.75
N ILE A 45 -2.17 -5.32 2.15
CA ILE A 45 -3.54 -5.20 1.63
C ILE A 45 -3.72 -3.77 1.11
N PRO A 46 -3.46 -3.52 -0.19
CA PRO A 46 -3.75 -2.21 -0.77
C PRO A 46 -5.26 -2.00 -0.85
N ARG A 47 -5.69 -0.82 -0.43
CA ARG A 47 -7.09 -0.40 -0.47
C ARG A 47 -7.23 0.78 -1.41
N PHE A 48 -7.71 0.55 -2.61
CA PHE A 48 -7.91 1.58 -3.62
C PHE A 48 -9.16 2.39 -3.31
N THR A 49 -9.00 3.71 -3.18
CA THR A 49 -10.11 4.61 -2.85
C THR A 49 -10.67 5.26 -4.10
N SER A 50 -11.93 5.69 -4.03
CA SER A 50 -12.58 6.48 -5.08
C SER A 50 -12.32 7.99 -4.95
N PHE A 51 -11.51 8.41 -3.99
CA PHE A 51 -11.22 9.83 -3.73
C PHE A 51 -10.66 10.52 -4.97
N ARG A 52 -11.27 11.65 -5.35
CA ARG A 52 -10.84 12.49 -6.46
C ARG A 52 -10.63 13.91 -5.98
N ASN A 53 -9.56 14.51 -6.38
CA ASN A 53 -9.32 15.93 -6.11
C ASN A 53 -10.05 16.78 -7.15
N ILE A 54 -11.20 17.36 -6.78
CA ILE A 54 -12.10 18.09 -7.69
C ILE A 54 -11.55 19.48 -8.03
N SER A 55 -10.58 20.02 -7.29
CA SER A 55 -10.09 21.38 -7.46
C SER A 55 -8.57 21.43 -7.66
N SER A 56 -8.17 21.90 -8.86
CA SER A 56 -6.81 22.25 -9.34
C SER A 56 -5.68 21.23 -9.22
N ASP A 57 -4.97 21.02 -10.33
CA ASP A 57 -3.83 20.09 -10.48
C ASP A 57 -2.59 20.44 -9.62
N ASN A 58 -2.58 21.57 -8.90
CA ASN A 58 -1.41 22.11 -8.22
C ASN A 58 -1.54 22.17 -6.69
N LYS A 59 -2.29 21.24 -6.05
CA LYS A 59 -2.38 21.24 -4.59
C LYS A 59 -1.07 20.79 -3.94
N THR A 60 -0.70 21.50 -2.87
CA THR A 60 0.41 21.10 -2.01
C THR A 60 0.09 19.82 -1.24
N TYR A 61 1.12 19.11 -0.77
CA TYR A 61 0.96 17.93 0.10
C TYR A 61 0.06 18.20 1.32
N VAL A 62 0.17 19.40 1.91
CA VAL A 62 -0.64 19.80 3.08
C VAL A 62 -2.13 19.89 2.72
N GLN A 63 -2.45 20.48 1.59
CA GLN A 63 -3.82 20.59 1.09
C GLN A 63 -4.39 19.21 0.74
N VAL A 64 -3.64 18.38 0.02
CA VAL A 64 -4.06 17.01 -0.31
C VAL A 64 -4.35 16.20 0.95
N THR A 65 -3.47 16.24 1.96
CA THR A 65 -3.71 15.49 3.21
C THR A 65 -4.87 16.05 4.03
N GLN A 66 -5.19 17.34 3.87
CA GLN A 66 -6.38 17.94 4.46
C GLN A 66 -7.63 17.38 3.81
N ASP A 67 -7.73 17.47 2.49
CA ASP A 67 -8.88 16.97 1.74
C ASP A 67 -9.13 15.46 2.02
N LEU A 68 -8.07 14.66 2.02
CA LEU A 68 -8.15 13.23 2.37
C LEU A 68 -8.69 13.00 3.78
N SER A 69 -8.33 13.86 4.74
CA SER A 69 -8.79 13.72 6.13
C SER A 69 -10.25 14.11 6.32
N GLU A 70 -10.80 14.94 5.44
CA GLU A 70 -12.15 15.47 5.51
C GLU A 70 -13.13 14.66 4.63
N ASP A 71 -12.65 13.78 3.75
CA ASP A 71 -13.50 12.97 2.88
C ASP A 71 -14.25 11.90 3.67
N LYS A 72 -15.58 12.03 3.72
CA LYS A 72 -16.46 11.17 4.50
C LYS A 72 -16.48 9.73 3.98
N VAL A 73 -16.59 9.56 2.65
CA VAL A 73 -16.67 8.24 2.02
C VAL A 73 -15.38 7.45 2.26
N ARG A 74 -14.24 8.12 2.16
CA ARG A 74 -12.95 7.53 2.45
C ARG A 74 -12.80 7.16 3.92
N ASN A 75 -13.26 8.01 4.83
CA ASN A 75 -13.21 7.75 6.27
C ASN A 75 -14.11 6.58 6.67
N GLU A 76 -15.32 6.49 6.11
CA GLU A 76 -16.22 5.35 6.29
C GLU A 76 -15.58 4.04 5.79
N PHE A 77 -14.91 4.07 4.64
CA PHE A 77 -14.18 2.92 4.11
C PHE A 77 -13.03 2.47 5.02
N ILE A 78 -12.28 3.42 5.60
CA ILE A 78 -11.23 3.13 6.59
C ILE A 78 -11.83 2.49 7.84
N VAL A 79 -12.89 3.08 8.38
CA VAL A 79 -13.55 2.61 9.61
C VAL A 79 -14.12 1.20 9.43
N GLU A 80 -14.70 0.90 8.27
CA GLU A 80 -15.21 -0.42 7.96
C GLU A 80 -14.10 -1.49 7.95
N ASP A 81 -12.97 -1.22 7.33
CA ASP A 81 -11.83 -2.13 7.34
C ASP A 81 -11.29 -2.35 8.77
N VAL A 82 -11.22 -1.29 9.58
CA VAL A 82 -10.79 -1.38 10.98
C VAL A 82 -11.79 -2.18 11.80
N ARG A 83 -13.10 -1.97 11.59
CA ARG A 83 -14.17 -2.72 12.25
C ARG A 83 -14.04 -4.22 11.99
N ILE A 84 -13.81 -4.60 10.73
CA ILE A 84 -13.60 -6.00 10.34
C ILE A 84 -12.37 -6.58 11.07
N ALA A 85 -11.25 -5.84 11.11
CA ALA A 85 -10.06 -6.29 11.80
C ALA A 85 -10.30 -6.49 13.31
N ILE A 86 -11.06 -5.60 13.96
CA ILE A 86 -11.44 -5.74 15.37
C ILE A 86 -12.28 -7.01 15.58
N GLN A 87 -13.25 -7.27 14.70
CA GLN A 87 -14.07 -8.48 14.76
C GLN A 87 -13.28 -9.77 14.56
N GLU A 88 -12.19 -9.72 13.79
CA GLU A 88 -11.22 -10.82 13.66
C GLU A 88 -10.30 -11.00 14.90
N GLY A 89 -10.52 -10.23 15.97
CA GLY A 89 -9.71 -10.27 17.19
C GLY A 89 -8.32 -9.63 17.04
N ARG A 90 -8.12 -8.79 16.05
CA ARG A 90 -6.85 -8.10 15.79
C ARG A 90 -6.69 -6.84 16.65
N THR A 91 -5.45 -6.37 16.75
CA THR A 91 -5.13 -5.12 17.46
C THR A 91 -4.63 -4.07 16.47
N PRO A 92 -5.54 -3.23 15.93
CA PRO A 92 -5.24 -2.24 14.91
C PRO A 92 -4.47 -1.03 15.43
N LEU A 93 -3.50 -0.58 14.64
CA LEU A 93 -2.88 0.74 14.70
C LEU A 93 -3.29 1.54 13.47
N VAL A 94 -4.09 2.58 13.66
CA VAL A 94 -4.54 3.49 12.60
C VAL A 94 -3.64 4.72 12.58
N LEU A 95 -2.85 4.88 11.53
CA LEU A 95 -1.89 5.98 11.38
C LEU A 95 -2.39 7.06 10.43
N THR A 96 -2.37 8.29 10.92
CA THR A 96 -2.62 9.49 10.13
C THR A 96 -1.53 10.55 10.37
N THR A 97 -1.57 11.64 9.61
CA THR A 97 -0.63 12.77 9.77
C THR A 97 -1.25 13.97 10.46
N ARG A 98 -2.57 13.99 10.67
CA ARG A 98 -3.33 15.14 11.16
C ARG A 98 -4.07 14.84 12.47
N THR A 99 -3.91 15.73 13.45
CA THR A 99 -4.56 15.61 14.76
C THR A 99 -6.10 15.60 14.65
N ALA A 100 -6.67 16.44 13.79
CA ALA A 100 -8.11 16.46 13.56
C ALA A 100 -8.62 15.12 13.02
N HIS A 101 -7.86 14.47 12.12
CA HIS A 101 -8.20 13.18 11.56
C HIS A 101 -8.10 12.04 12.61
N VAL A 102 -7.13 12.11 13.54
CA VAL A 102 -7.10 11.17 14.69
C VAL A 102 -8.41 11.23 15.45
N LYS A 103 -8.86 12.45 15.81
CA LYS A 103 -10.11 12.65 16.56
C LYS A 103 -11.33 12.15 15.79
N ALA A 104 -11.42 12.47 14.51
CA ALA A 104 -12.54 12.07 13.65
C ALA A 104 -12.64 10.53 13.54
N LEU A 105 -11.55 9.85 13.19
CA LEU A 105 -11.53 8.39 13.07
C LEU A 105 -11.78 7.72 14.43
N ALA A 106 -11.17 8.21 15.51
CA ALA A 106 -11.39 7.65 16.83
C ALA A 106 -12.87 7.75 17.24
N GLN A 107 -13.53 8.90 17.01
CA GLN A 107 -14.95 9.07 17.29
C GLN A 107 -15.82 8.07 16.52
N MET A 108 -15.50 7.82 15.25
CA MET A 108 -16.21 6.85 14.40
C MET A 108 -15.98 5.40 14.84
N LEU A 109 -14.86 5.10 15.52
CA LEU A 109 -14.50 3.75 15.97
C LEU A 109 -15.03 3.38 17.35
N ILE A 110 -15.44 4.36 18.17
CA ILE A 110 -15.99 4.10 19.52
C ILE A 110 -17.07 3.01 19.55
N PRO A 111 -18.02 2.91 18.58
CA PRO A 111 -19.05 1.88 18.64
C PRO A 111 -18.55 0.45 18.40
N PHE A 112 -17.31 0.26 17.95
CA PHE A 112 -16.79 -1.01 17.44
C PHE A 112 -15.69 -1.64 18.29
N ALA A 113 -15.14 -0.92 19.27
CA ALA A 113 -14.09 -1.42 20.15
C ALA A 113 -14.34 -1.04 21.60
N ASP A 114 -13.95 -1.93 22.53
CA ASP A 114 -14.04 -1.66 23.96
C ASP A 114 -13.12 -0.49 24.35
N HIS A 115 -11.97 -0.38 23.66
CA HIS A 115 -11.00 0.69 23.89
C HIS A 115 -10.56 1.36 22.58
N VAL A 116 -10.73 2.69 22.52
CA VAL A 116 -10.22 3.54 21.41
C VAL A 116 -9.23 4.54 22.00
N ILE A 117 -7.95 4.32 21.74
CA ILE A 117 -6.86 5.14 22.29
C ILE A 117 -6.34 6.10 21.24
N GLN A 118 -6.30 7.38 21.59
CA GLN A 118 -5.76 8.44 20.75
C GLN A 118 -4.35 8.82 21.20
N LEU A 119 -3.39 8.90 20.27
CA LEU A 119 -2.00 9.23 20.57
C LEU A 119 -1.50 10.34 19.64
N PHE A 120 -0.99 11.43 20.23
CA PHE A 120 -0.56 12.60 19.48
C PHE A 120 0.94 12.85 19.63
N GLY A 121 1.61 13.18 18.52
CA GLY A 121 3.04 13.50 18.53
C GLY A 121 3.41 14.73 19.39
N ALA A 122 2.44 15.60 19.66
CA ALA A 122 2.59 16.79 20.52
C ALA A 122 2.48 16.48 22.02
N ASP A 123 2.05 15.27 22.40
CA ASP A 123 1.92 14.88 23.81
C ASP A 123 3.27 14.98 24.53
N SER A 124 3.23 15.43 25.78
CA SER A 124 4.41 15.50 26.65
C SER A 124 4.95 14.09 26.96
N ALA A 125 6.20 14.01 27.38
CA ALA A 125 6.81 12.74 27.79
C ALA A 125 6.03 12.05 28.92
N LYS A 126 5.42 12.82 29.82
CA LYS A 126 4.58 12.31 30.92
C LYS A 126 3.29 11.67 30.38
N GLU A 127 2.61 12.35 29.45
CA GLU A 127 1.38 11.84 28.80
C GLU A 127 1.67 10.58 28.00
N LYS A 128 2.75 10.57 27.22
CA LYS A 128 3.19 9.39 26.46
C LYS A 128 3.44 8.18 27.37
N ARG A 129 4.12 8.40 28.51
CA ARG A 129 4.38 7.34 29.49
C ARG A 129 3.10 6.82 30.12
N LEU A 130 2.18 7.70 30.49
CA LEU A 130 0.89 7.32 31.08
C LEU A 130 0.04 6.54 30.08
N ALA A 131 -0.03 6.99 28.81
CA ALA A 131 -0.74 6.28 27.75
C ALA A 131 -0.19 4.86 27.54
N LEU A 132 1.13 4.69 27.54
CA LEU A 132 1.77 3.38 27.42
C LEU A 132 1.49 2.47 28.63
N GLN A 133 1.51 3.01 29.85
CA GLN A 133 1.13 2.26 31.06
C GLN A 133 -0.32 1.79 31.00
N ASN A 134 -1.24 2.67 30.59
CA ASN A 134 -2.64 2.32 30.42
C ASN A 134 -2.81 1.21 29.37
N LEU A 135 -2.12 1.30 28.24
CA LEU A 135 -2.15 0.26 27.19
C LEU A 135 -1.66 -1.10 27.73
N GLN A 136 -0.60 -1.11 28.56
CA GLN A 136 -0.06 -2.34 29.13
C GLN A 136 -0.96 -2.99 30.17
N SER A 137 -1.81 -2.21 30.84
CA SER A 137 -2.75 -2.70 31.85
C SER A 137 -4.09 -3.20 31.28
N MET A 138 -4.33 -3.02 29.97
CA MET A 138 -5.59 -3.44 29.34
C MET A 138 -5.67 -4.96 29.21
N PRO A 139 -6.84 -5.56 29.51
CA PRO A 139 -7.06 -6.98 29.37
C PRO A 139 -6.88 -7.44 27.92
N THR A 140 -6.28 -8.61 27.73
CA THR A 140 -6.10 -9.16 26.39
C THR A 140 -7.40 -9.65 25.76
N SER A 141 -8.43 -9.89 26.56
CA SER A 141 -9.78 -10.30 26.12
C SER A 141 -10.59 -9.15 25.54
N GLU A 142 -10.22 -7.91 25.82
CA GLU A 142 -10.92 -6.72 25.36
C GLU A 142 -10.33 -6.23 24.02
N SER A 143 -11.22 -5.74 23.15
CA SER A 143 -10.83 -5.20 21.86
C SER A 143 -10.23 -3.82 22.00
N LEU A 144 -9.14 -3.58 21.28
CA LEU A 144 -8.37 -2.34 21.36
C LEU A 144 -8.03 -1.84 19.96
N VAL A 145 -8.26 -0.56 19.70
CA VAL A 145 -7.75 0.15 18.54
C VAL A 145 -6.96 1.39 18.97
N ILE A 146 -5.83 1.59 18.33
CA ILE A 146 -4.98 2.76 18.57
C ILE A 146 -5.05 3.65 17.32
N VAL A 147 -5.44 4.91 17.49
CA VAL A 147 -5.44 5.92 16.43
C VAL A 147 -4.36 6.95 16.76
N ALA A 148 -3.35 7.08 15.90
CA ALA A 148 -2.17 7.86 16.25
C ALA A 148 -1.66 8.74 15.09
N THR A 149 -0.95 9.81 15.45
CA THR A 149 -0.10 10.52 14.50
C THR A 149 1.25 9.80 14.32
N GLY A 150 1.78 9.80 13.10
CA GLY A 150 3.04 9.12 12.80
C GLY A 150 4.22 9.55 13.69
N LYS A 151 4.25 10.82 14.12
CA LYS A 151 5.31 11.33 15.01
C LYS A 151 5.33 10.59 16.36
N TYR A 152 4.17 10.27 16.93
CA TYR A 152 4.11 9.53 18.19
C TYR A 152 4.71 8.13 18.07
N VAL A 153 4.30 7.38 17.05
CA VAL A 153 4.72 5.99 16.85
C VAL A 153 6.21 5.88 16.50
N GLY A 154 6.78 6.90 15.86
CA GLY A 154 8.21 6.98 15.53
C GLY A 154 9.12 7.15 16.75
N GLU A 155 8.65 7.76 17.84
CA GLU A 155 9.44 8.17 19.00
C GLU A 155 9.33 7.18 20.18
N GLY A 156 9.82 5.94 20.01
CA GLY A 156 9.96 5.02 21.15
C GLY A 156 8.67 4.28 21.57
N PHE A 157 7.59 4.40 20.80
CA PHE A 157 6.38 3.63 21.07
C PHE A 157 6.61 2.13 20.83
N ASP A 158 6.36 1.30 21.83
CA ASP A 158 6.51 -0.16 21.75
C ASP A 158 5.32 -0.85 22.43
N TYR A 159 4.50 -1.52 21.62
CA TYR A 159 3.35 -2.29 22.08
C TYR A 159 3.24 -3.59 21.30
N PRO A 160 3.80 -4.71 21.80
CA PRO A 160 3.95 -5.95 21.05
C PRO A 160 2.66 -6.60 20.59
N ARG A 161 1.51 -6.32 21.20
CA ARG A 161 0.19 -6.84 20.82
C ARG A 161 -0.25 -6.37 19.43
N LEU A 162 0.29 -5.23 18.92
CA LEU A 162 -0.05 -4.72 17.59
C LEU A 162 0.24 -5.73 16.49
N ASP A 163 -0.72 -5.98 15.62
CA ASP A 163 -0.60 -6.91 14.50
C ASP A 163 -1.13 -6.37 13.17
N THR A 164 -1.83 -5.25 13.19
CA THR A 164 -2.41 -4.65 11.98
C THR A 164 -2.14 -3.14 11.93
N LEU A 165 -1.61 -2.66 10.80
CA LEU A 165 -1.38 -1.25 10.54
C LEU A 165 -2.32 -0.77 9.44
N PHE A 166 -3.05 0.31 9.70
CA PHE A 166 -3.85 1.04 8.72
C PHE A 166 -3.13 2.35 8.38
N LEU A 167 -2.52 2.41 7.20
CA LEU A 167 -1.81 3.59 6.71
C LEU A 167 -2.79 4.48 5.94
N THR A 168 -3.44 5.40 6.65
CA THR A 168 -4.55 6.19 6.12
C THR A 168 -4.11 7.43 5.33
N MET A 169 -2.81 7.76 5.32
CA MET A 169 -2.28 8.95 4.65
C MET A 169 -1.10 8.60 3.74
N PRO A 170 -0.86 9.37 2.67
CA PRO A 170 0.26 9.18 1.76
C PRO A 170 1.58 9.56 2.44
N ILE A 171 2.15 8.63 3.22
CA ILE A 171 3.42 8.81 3.93
C ILE A 171 4.55 8.23 3.08
N ALA A 172 5.73 8.86 3.10
CA ALA A 172 6.90 8.33 2.41
C ALA A 172 7.46 7.09 3.11
N TRP A 173 7.88 6.08 2.34
CA TRP A 173 8.46 4.84 2.91
C TRP A 173 9.71 5.09 3.75
N LYS A 174 10.64 5.84 3.19
CA LYS A 174 12.00 5.96 3.77
C LYS A 174 11.99 6.63 5.13
N GLY A 175 12.32 5.88 6.16
CA GLY A 175 12.47 6.32 7.54
C GLY A 175 11.19 6.30 8.39
N ASN A 176 10.00 6.36 7.79
CA ASN A 176 8.76 6.43 8.54
C ASN A 176 7.99 5.10 8.50
N VAL A 177 7.52 4.68 7.32
CA VAL A 177 6.69 3.47 7.21
C VAL A 177 7.47 2.22 7.62
N GLU A 178 8.78 2.17 7.34
CA GLU A 178 9.66 1.09 7.80
C GLU A 178 9.68 0.98 9.33
N GLN A 179 9.77 2.13 10.03
CA GLN A 179 9.68 2.15 11.50
C GLN A 179 8.32 1.68 12.02
N TYR A 180 7.23 2.12 11.38
CA TYR A 180 5.88 1.73 11.79
C TYR A 180 5.64 0.24 11.55
N ALA A 181 6.05 -0.29 10.40
CA ALA A 181 5.98 -1.71 10.10
C ALA A 181 6.81 -2.53 11.10
N GLY A 182 8.00 -2.03 11.47
CA GLY A 182 8.85 -2.65 12.49
C GLY A 182 8.19 -2.79 13.88
N ARG A 183 7.22 -1.92 14.22
CA ARG A 183 6.47 -2.03 15.48
C ARG A 183 5.53 -3.25 15.51
N LEU A 184 5.02 -3.65 14.34
CA LEU A 184 4.19 -4.86 14.23
C LEU A 184 5.05 -6.15 14.32
N HIS A 185 6.33 -6.06 13.99
CA HIS A 185 7.23 -7.22 13.97
C HIS A 185 7.70 -7.67 15.36
N ARG A 186 7.20 -7.06 16.44
CA ARG A 186 7.47 -7.52 17.79
C ARG A 186 6.78 -8.87 18.03
N GLU A 187 7.52 -9.79 18.61
CA GLU A 187 6.97 -11.09 19.00
C GLU A 187 5.91 -10.91 20.07
N TYR A 188 4.81 -11.61 19.92
CA TYR A 188 3.73 -11.65 20.88
C TYR A 188 3.05 -13.02 20.81
N ALA A 189 2.68 -13.58 21.95
CA ALA A 189 2.07 -14.89 22.05
C ALA A 189 0.81 -14.98 21.18
N GLY A 190 0.75 -15.95 20.27
CA GLY A 190 -0.37 -16.16 19.40
C GLY A 190 -0.37 -15.33 18.10
N LYS A 191 0.58 -14.43 17.88
CA LYS A 191 0.69 -13.66 16.64
C LYS A 191 1.12 -14.55 15.48
N LYS A 192 0.22 -14.85 14.56
CA LYS A 192 0.45 -15.70 13.38
C LYS A 192 0.75 -14.91 12.11
N GLU A 193 0.28 -13.67 12.06
CA GLU A 193 0.47 -12.79 10.91
C GLU A 193 0.40 -11.31 11.29
N VAL A 194 1.04 -10.46 10.51
CA VAL A 194 0.93 -9.02 10.56
C VAL A 194 0.38 -8.49 9.24
N ARG A 195 -0.53 -7.49 9.31
CA ARG A 195 -1.17 -6.90 8.14
C ARG A 195 -0.87 -5.41 8.03
N ILE A 196 -0.65 -4.94 6.81
CA ILE A 196 -0.63 -3.51 6.49
C ILE A 196 -1.73 -3.25 5.46
N TYR A 197 -2.70 -2.43 5.85
CA TYR A 197 -3.68 -1.82 4.95
C TYR A 197 -3.11 -0.48 4.48
N ASP A 198 -2.86 -0.35 3.19
CA ASP A 198 -2.35 0.89 2.57
C ASP A 198 -3.45 1.51 1.69
N TYR A 199 -3.97 2.67 2.11
CA TYR A 199 -5.01 3.36 1.34
C TYR A 199 -4.39 4.14 0.20
N VAL A 200 -4.77 3.75 -1.02
CA VAL A 200 -4.17 4.21 -2.27
C VAL A 200 -5.17 5.10 -3.01
N ASP A 201 -4.91 6.39 -2.97
CA ASP A 201 -5.75 7.41 -3.64
C ASP A 201 -5.23 7.61 -5.07
N VAL A 202 -5.55 6.66 -5.96
CA VAL A 202 -4.97 6.54 -7.32
C VAL A 202 -5.28 7.70 -8.25
N HIS A 203 -6.40 8.39 -8.01
CA HIS A 203 -6.81 9.55 -8.81
C HIS A 203 -6.03 10.83 -8.46
N VAL A 204 -5.17 10.79 -7.42
CA VAL A 204 -4.30 11.88 -7.03
C VAL A 204 -2.85 11.53 -7.39
N PRO A 205 -2.23 12.15 -8.41
CA PRO A 205 -0.91 11.78 -8.92
C PRO A 205 0.19 11.75 -7.85
N LEU A 206 0.13 12.68 -6.89
CA LEU A 206 1.04 12.73 -5.75
C LEU A 206 0.92 11.46 -4.89
N CYS A 207 -0.29 11.06 -4.53
CA CYS A 207 -0.56 9.89 -3.69
C CYS A 207 -0.15 8.60 -4.38
N ASP A 208 -0.46 8.45 -5.67
CA ASP A 208 -0.06 7.33 -6.50
C ASP A 208 1.48 7.20 -6.59
N SER A 209 2.19 8.31 -6.87
CA SER A 209 3.65 8.34 -6.89
C SER A 209 4.26 7.90 -5.54
N MET A 210 3.68 8.35 -4.42
CA MET A 210 4.13 7.97 -3.09
C MET A 210 3.87 6.49 -2.79
N TYR A 211 2.72 5.96 -3.20
CA TYR A 211 2.42 4.53 -3.07
C TYR A 211 3.42 3.66 -3.84
N ARG A 212 3.72 3.99 -5.09
CA ARG A 212 4.72 3.26 -5.90
C ARG A 212 6.11 3.21 -5.23
N LYS A 213 6.49 4.28 -4.52
CA LYS A 213 7.73 4.29 -3.72
C LYS A 213 7.63 3.40 -2.49
N ARG A 214 6.46 3.39 -1.79
CA ARG A 214 6.21 2.50 -0.65
C ARG A 214 6.24 1.04 -1.05
N LEU A 215 5.67 0.70 -2.20
CA LEU A 215 5.61 -0.67 -2.70
C LEU A 215 7.01 -1.34 -2.74
N LYS A 216 8.03 -0.61 -3.24
CA LYS A 216 9.42 -1.09 -3.22
C LYS A 216 9.95 -1.34 -1.80
N GLY A 217 9.50 -0.55 -0.85
CA GLY A 217 9.87 -0.69 0.55
C GLY A 217 9.19 -1.90 1.20
N TYR A 218 7.91 -2.12 0.93
CA TYR A 218 7.18 -3.30 1.41
C TYR A 218 7.83 -4.59 0.94
N LEU A 219 8.22 -4.68 -0.34
CA LEU A 219 8.94 -5.82 -0.89
C LEU A 219 10.25 -6.10 -0.13
N ARG A 220 11.05 -5.07 0.13
CA ARG A 220 12.30 -5.20 0.91
C ARG A 220 12.05 -5.65 2.34
N ALA A 221 10.93 -5.24 2.94
CA ALA A 221 10.52 -5.63 4.28
C ALA A 221 9.80 -6.99 4.33
N GLY A 222 9.74 -7.74 3.20
CA GLY A 222 9.15 -9.07 3.12
C GLY A 222 7.63 -9.11 3.07
N TYR A 223 6.99 -7.97 2.80
CA TYR A 223 5.55 -7.92 2.49
C TYR A 223 5.35 -8.24 1.01
N GLY A 224 5.40 -9.51 0.62
CA GLY A 224 5.30 -9.95 -0.77
C GLY A 224 3.96 -10.57 -1.16
N LYS A 225 3.03 -10.68 -0.23
CA LYS A 225 1.76 -11.39 -0.45
C LYS A 225 0.59 -10.45 -0.17
N TYR A 226 -0.27 -10.26 -1.16
CA TYR A 226 -1.57 -9.61 -0.99
C TYR A 226 -2.61 -10.65 -0.59
N VAL A 227 -3.52 -10.25 0.29
CA VAL A 227 -4.75 -11.01 0.54
C VAL A 227 -5.89 -10.05 0.26
N THR A 228 -6.73 -10.37 -0.72
CA THR A 228 -8.06 -9.81 -0.80
C THR A 228 -8.98 -10.70 0.02
N SER A 229 -9.96 -10.13 0.69
CA SER A 229 -10.90 -10.84 1.57
C SER A 229 -11.64 -12.02 0.90
N SER A 230 -11.60 -12.12 -0.43
CA SER A 230 -12.18 -13.21 -1.23
C SER A 230 -11.23 -14.38 -1.53
N THR A 231 -9.96 -14.34 -1.10
CA THR A 231 -8.94 -15.34 -1.47
C THR A 231 -8.32 -16.06 -0.27
N LEU A 232 -8.97 -16.02 0.90
CA LEU A 232 -8.48 -16.68 2.13
C LEU A 232 -8.31 -18.21 2.01
N ASP A 233 -8.93 -18.85 1.02
CA ASP A 233 -8.91 -20.31 0.84
C ASP A 233 -7.96 -20.82 -0.25
N LYS A 234 -7.24 -19.96 -0.95
CA LYS A 234 -6.27 -20.38 -1.98
C LYS A 234 -4.86 -19.97 -1.60
N ASN A 235 -3.91 -20.87 -1.79
CA ASN A 235 -2.47 -20.61 -1.65
C ASN A 235 -2.14 -19.21 -2.19
N PRO A 236 -1.65 -18.28 -1.34
CA PRO A 236 -1.41 -16.92 -1.78
C PRO A 236 -0.33 -16.95 -2.86
N GLN A 237 -0.74 -16.76 -4.11
CA GLN A 237 0.18 -16.50 -5.21
C GLN A 237 0.92 -15.21 -4.90
N GLU A 238 2.16 -15.10 -5.33
CA GLU A 238 2.86 -13.82 -5.27
C GLU A 238 2.06 -12.79 -6.08
N LEU A 239 1.57 -11.75 -5.40
CA LEU A 239 0.72 -10.72 -6.00
C LEU A 239 1.47 -9.42 -6.25
N ILE A 240 2.77 -9.40 -5.99
CA ILE A 240 3.66 -8.32 -6.37
C ILE A 240 4.62 -8.84 -7.43
N TYR A 241 4.51 -8.27 -8.62
CA TYR A 241 5.31 -8.65 -9.76
C TYR A 241 6.34 -7.56 -10.09
N GLU A 242 7.53 -8.00 -10.43
CA GLU A 242 8.55 -7.14 -10.99
C GLU A 242 8.36 -7.03 -12.52
N ARG A 243 9.10 -6.06 -13.10
CA ARG A 243 9.02 -5.77 -14.53
C ARG A 243 9.31 -6.96 -15.45
N ASN A 244 10.07 -7.92 -14.96
CA ASN A 244 10.55 -9.09 -15.71
C ASN A 244 9.71 -10.37 -15.52
N ASN A 245 8.75 -10.38 -14.58
CA ASN A 245 8.01 -11.61 -14.24
C ASN A 245 6.48 -11.50 -14.29
N TYR A 246 5.91 -10.30 -14.50
CA TYR A 246 4.45 -10.12 -14.50
C TYR A 246 3.76 -10.64 -15.77
N GLU A 247 4.45 -10.61 -16.91
CA GLU A 247 3.83 -10.81 -18.22
C GLU A 247 3.17 -12.18 -18.37
N ALA A 248 3.87 -13.24 -17.96
CA ALA A 248 3.34 -14.60 -18.05
C ALA A 248 2.07 -14.79 -17.23
N THR A 249 2.07 -14.25 -15.98
CA THR A 249 0.93 -14.35 -15.09
C THR A 249 -0.23 -13.48 -15.57
N PHE A 250 0.03 -12.26 -16.01
CA PHE A 250 -0.99 -11.38 -16.57
C PHE A 250 -1.67 -12.01 -17.81
N ARG A 251 -0.89 -12.60 -18.73
CA ARG A 251 -1.45 -13.32 -19.88
C ARG A 251 -2.30 -14.52 -19.48
N ASN A 252 -1.85 -15.28 -18.47
CA ASN A 252 -2.62 -16.40 -17.96
C ASN A 252 -3.95 -15.94 -17.36
N ASP A 253 -3.95 -14.82 -16.64
CA ASP A 253 -5.18 -14.25 -16.08
C ASP A 253 -6.10 -13.73 -17.19
N LEU A 254 -5.54 -13.05 -18.22
CA LEU A 254 -6.31 -12.63 -19.39
C LEU A 254 -6.93 -13.83 -20.13
N ALA A 255 -6.17 -14.89 -20.35
CA ALA A 255 -6.65 -16.08 -21.07
C ALA A 255 -7.78 -16.82 -20.35
N LYS A 256 -7.93 -16.61 -19.02
CA LYS A 256 -9.00 -17.18 -18.20
C LYS A 256 -10.23 -16.28 -18.09
N ALA A 257 -10.22 -15.09 -18.66
CA ALA A 257 -11.34 -14.17 -18.64
C ALA A 257 -12.59 -14.80 -19.27
N GLN A 258 -13.73 -14.65 -18.62
CA GLN A 258 -15.02 -15.24 -19.01
C GLN A 258 -16.06 -14.20 -19.43
N TYR A 259 -15.99 -12.99 -18.83
CA TYR A 259 -17.04 -11.99 -19.01
C TYR A 259 -16.53 -10.65 -19.53
N SER A 260 -15.52 -10.09 -18.90
CA SER A 260 -15.08 -8.74 -19.23
C SER A 260 -13.61 -8.47 -18.87
N VAL A 261 -12.95 -7.68 -19.70
CA VAL A 261 -11.62 -7.12 -19.43
C VAL A 261 -11.65 -5.61 -19.66
N ILE A 262 -11.22 -4.84 -18.67
CA ILE A 262 -11.07 -3.39 -18.79
C ILE A 262 -9.59 -3.06 -18.61
N ILE A 263 -8.98 -2.43 -19.61
CA ILE A 263 -7.59 -1.96 -19.54
C ILE A 263 -7.59 -0.44 -19.56
N ALA A 264 -7.10 0.19 -18.49
CA ALA A 264 -6.98 1.63 -18.40
C ALA A 264 -5.50 2.03 -18.45
N VAL A 265 -5.14 2.86 -19.45
CA VAL A 265 -3.77 3.36 -19.64
C VAL A 265 -3.80 4.79 -20.15
N PRO A 266 -2.87 5.68 -19.70
CA PRO A 266 -2.83 7.03 -20.24
C PRO A 266 -2.50 7.06 -21.73
N LYS A 267 -1.63 6.17 -22.17
CA LYS A 267 -1.20 6.06 -23.58
C LYS A 267 -0.89 4.61 -23.93
N VAL A 268 -1.42 4.16 -25.06
CA VAL A 268 -1.11 2.83 -25.61
C VAL A 268 0.27 2.88 -26.27
N LYS A 269 1.18 2.04 -25.78
CA LYS A 269 2.52 1.87 -26.35
C LYS A 269 2.65 0.43 -26.85
N PHE A 270 2.50 0.21 -28.12
CA PHE A 270 2.82 -1.06 -28.73
C PHE A 270 4.35 -1.20 -28.87
N LYS A 271 4.96 -1.91 -27.96
CA LYS A 271 6.33 -2.37 -28.13
C LYS A 271 6.29 -3.88 -27.97
N TYR A 272 6.36 -4.63 -29.06
CA TYR A 272 6.18 -6.10 -29.12
C TYR A 272 4.72 -6.60 -29.01
N LYS A 273 4.00 -6.36 -30.08
CA LYS A 273 2.59 -6.58 -30.31
C LYS A 273 2.01 -8.00 -30.23
N PRO A 274 2.69 -9.07 -30.69
CA PRO A 274 1.92 -10.23 -31.18
C PRO A 274 1.18 -10.98 -30.07
N VAL A 275 1.80 -11.15 -28.90
CA VAL A 275 1.33 -12.13 -27.90
C VAL A 275 0.14 -11.64 -27.08
N ILE A 276 0.16 -10.42 -26.54
CA ILE A 276 -0.97 -9.89 -25.79
C ILE A 276 -2.14 -9.61 -26.71
N MET A 277 -1.89 -9.04 -27.89
CA MET A 277 -2.93 -8.78 -28.87
C MET A 277 -3.61 -10.07 -29.35
N SER A 278 -2.86 -11.15 -29.56
CA SER A 278 -3.45 -12.45 -29.91
C SER A 278 -4.29 -13.03 -28.77
N THR A 279 -3.85 -12.85 -27.50
CA THR A 279 -4.65 -13.28 -26.34
C THR A 279 -5.93 -12.49 -26.25
N LEU A 280 -5.88 -11.16 -26.37
CA LEU A 280 -7.06 -10.29 -26.36
C LEU A 280 -8.02 -10.61 -27.51
N ALA A 281 -7.51 -10.81 -28.73
CA ALA A 281 -8.33 -11.21 -29.87
C ALA A 281 -9.01 -12.58 -29.63
N SER A 282 -8.30 -13.54 -29.04
CA SER A 282 -8.85 -14.86 -28.71
C SER A 282 -9.99 -14.78 -27.71
N ILE A 283 -9.85 -14.01 -26.63
CA ILE A 283 -10.91 -13.88 -25.62
C ILE A 283 -12.12 -13.12 -26.16
N ILE A 284 -11.90 -12.10 -27.02
CA ILE A 284 -13.00 -11.40 -27.72
C ILE A 284 -13.76 -12.38 -28.61
N HIS A 285 -13.06 -13.23 -29.39
CA HIS A 285 -13.68 -14.25 -30.20
C HIS A 285 -14.54 -15.24 -29.37
N ASN A 286 -14.14 -15.47 -28.11
CA ASN A 286 -14.87 -16.29 -27.16
C ASN A 286 -16.01 -15.54 -26.44
N GLY A 287 -16.34 -14.32 -26.85
CA GLY A 287 -17.46 -13.54 -26.31
C GLY A 287 -17.14 -12.68 -25.09
N VAL A 288 -15.86 -12.54 -24.72
CA VAL A 288 -15.44 -11.64 -23.63
C VAL A 288 -15.45 -10.20 -24.11
N ASN A 289 -16.10 -9.31 -23.36
CA ASN A 289 -16.11 -7.88 -23.66
C ASN A 289 -14.78 -7.25 -23.20
N VAL A 290 -14.04 -6.61 -24.14
CA VAL A 290 -12.76 -5.95 -23.84
C VAL A 290 -12.88 -4.46 -24.10
N ALA A 291 -12.76 -3.65 -23.05
CA ALA A 291 -12.75 -2.20 -23.10
C ALA A 291 -11.36 -1.63 -22.79
N VAL A 292 -10.93 -0.62 -23.55
CA VAL A 292 -9.64 0.08 -23.34
C VAL A 292 -9.91 1.56 -23.11
N HIS A 293 -9.56 2.05 -21.93
CA HIS A 293 -9.66 3.45 -21.55
C HIS A 293 -8.32 4.15 -21.76
N ILE A 294 -8.29 5.18 -22.60
CA ILE A 294 -7.09 5.96 -22.93
C ILE A 294 -7.30 7.45 -22.66
N LYS A 295 -6.21 8.20 -22.50
CA LYS A 295 -6.28 9.66 -22.29
C LYS A 295 -6.42 10.44 -23.57
N GLU A 296 -5.70 10.05 -24.61
CA GLU A 296 -5.60 10.76 -25.88
C GLU A 296 -5.78 9.81 -27.06
N GLU A 297 -6.50 10.28 -28.07
CA GLU A 297 -6.62 9.58 -29.33
C GLU A 297 -5.29 9.53 -30.09
N GLY A 298 -5.04 8.46 -30.79
CA GLY A 298 -3.81 8.28 -31.56
C GLY A 298 -3.87 7.12 -32.54
N ALA A 299 -2.84 6.95 -33.33
CA ALA A 299 -2.77 5.89 -34.39
C ALA A 299 -3.03 4.47 -33.83
N ASN A 300 -2.74 4.23 -32.56
CA ASN A 300 -2.91 2.94 -31.92
C ASN A 300 -4.40 2.62 -31.57
N GLU A 301 -5.25 3.65 -31.49
CA GLU A 301 -6.69 3.48 -31.21
C GLU A 301 -7.41 2.74 -32.35
N ILE A 302 -7.09 3.10 -33.61
CA ILE A 302 -7.68 2.47 -34.81
C ILE A 302 -7.38 0.97 -34.80
N GLU A 303 -6.17 0.60 -34.44
CA GLU A 303 -5.76 -0.79 -34.37
C GLU A 303 -6.50 -1.57 -33.28
N LEU A 304 -6.69 -0.97 -32.08
CA LEU A 304 -7.50 -1.57 -31.00
C LEU A 304 -8.95 -1.77 -31.44
N LYS A 305 -9.57 -0.77 -32.08
CA LYS A 305 -10.93 -0.88 -32.61
C LYS A 305 -11.05 -1.97 -33.68
N ASN A 306 -10.05 -2.07 -34.53
CA ASN A 306 -10.02 -3.11 -35.59
C ASN A 306 -9.93 -4.55 -35.04
N THR A 307 -9.46 -4.72 -33.81
CA THR A 307 -9.43 -6.01 -33.13
C THR A 307 -10.72 -6.31 -32.31
N GLY A 308 -11.71 -5.43 -32.40
CA GLY A 308 -13.02 -5.63 -31.71
C GLY A 308 -13.06 -5.14 -30.27
N MET A 309 -12.12 -4.31 -29.87
CA MET A 309 -12.12 -3.70 -28.53
C MET A 309 -12.94 -2.41 -28.49
N ASP A 310 -13.64 -2.18 -27.39
CA ASP A 310 -14.28 -0.90 -27.11
C ASP A 310 -13.24 0.10 -26.61
N VAL A 311 -12.99 1.16 -27.37
CA VAL A 311 -12.01 2.18 -26.98
C VAL A 311 -12.72 3.44 -26.51
N VAL A 312 -12.48 3.81 -25.25
CA VAL A 312 -13.05 4.98 -24.58
C VAL A 312 -11.93 6.01 -24.35
N CYS A 313 -12.07 7.20 -24.93
CA CYS A 313 -11.15 8.31 -24.70
C CYS A 313 -11.68 9.19 -23.57
N ASN A 314 -10.85 9.42 -22.55
CA ASN A 314 -11.13 10.31 -21.44
C ASN A 314 -9.89 11.12 -21.09
N LYS A 315 -9.91 12.45 -21.30
CA LYS A 315 -8.78 13.37 -21.05
C LYS A 315 -8.27 13.35 -19.60
N GLU A 316 -9.10 12.93 -18.66
CA GLU A 316 -8.72 12.79 -17.25
C GLU A 316 -8.10 11.43 -16.91
N GLN A 317 -7.97 10.52 -17.89
CA GLN A 317 -7.44 9.18 -17.67
C GLN A 317 -5.97 9.22 -17.26
N THR A 318 -5.68 8.87 -16.02
CA THR A 318 -4.33 8.80 -15.46
C THR A 318 -3.98 7.42 -14.89
N LEU A 319 -4.99 6.55 -14.76
CA LEU A 319 -4.79 5.21 -14.20
C LEU A 319 -4.00 4.31 -15.14
N GLN A 320 -3.26 3.40 -14.54
CA GLN A 320 -2.61 2.28 -15.20
C GLN A 320 -3.05 1.00 -14.49
N CYS A 321 -4.13 0.39 -14.98
CA CYS A 321 -4.68 -0.82 -14.40
C CYS A 321 -5.36 -1.71 -15.45
N ALA A 322 -5.52 -2.98 -15.13
CA ALA A 322 -6.41 -3.88 -15.85
C ALA A 322 -7.32 -4.58 -14.84
N ILE A 323 -8.59 -4.70 -15.20
CA ILE A 323 -9.63 -5.37 -14.39
C ILE A 323 -10.18 -6.53 -15.21
N ILE A 324 -10.09 -7.75 -14.71
CA ILE A 324 -10.54 -8.97 -15.36
C ILE A 324 -11.72 -9.53 -14.56
N ASP A 325 -12.85 -9.71 -15.20
CA ASP A 325 -14.10 -10.30 -14.65
C ASP A 325 -14.55 -9.66 -13.34
N LYS A 326 -14.25 -8.35 -13.14
CA LYS A 326 -14.53 -7.60 -11.91
C LYS A 326 -13.94 -8.21 -10.63
N SER A 327 -13.07 -9.20 -10.74
CA SER A 327 -12.51 -9.98 -9.63
C SER A 327 -11.00 -9.90 -9.52
N ILE A 328 -10.26 -9.74 -10.64
CA ILE A 328 -8.80 -9.61 -10.65
C ILE A 328 -8.43 -8.20 -11.09
N VAL A 329 -7.61 -7.53 -10.29
CA VAL A 329 -7.12 -6.18 -10.59
C VAL A 329 -5.60 -6.18 -10.69
N TRP A 330 -5.09 -5.84 -11.86
CA TRP A 330 -3.68 -5.52 -12.08
C TRP A 330 -3.49 -4.00 -12.02
N TYR A 331 -2.60 -3.55 -11.15
CA TYR A 331 -2.34 -2.13 -10.96
C TYR A 331 -0.84 -1.85 -10.85
N GLY A 332 -0.38 -0.77 -11.47
CA GLY A 332 1.01 -0.33 -11.36
C GLY A 332 1.55 0.27 -12.65
N ASN A 333 2.87 0.53 -12.68
CA ASN A 333 3.54 1.03 -13.89
C ASN A 333 3.81 -0.11 -14.88
N ILE A 334 2.75 -0.75 -15.35
CA ILE A 334 2.76 -1.92 -16.21
C ILE A 334 2.38 -1.50 -17.62
N ASN A 335 3.15 -1.90 -18.63
CA ASN A 335 2.69 -1.78 -20.01
C ASN A 335 1.83 -3.00 -20.37
N PHE A 336 0.52 -2.87 -20.28
CA PHE A 336 -0.43 -3.95 -20.56
C PHE A 336 -0.48 -4.40 -22.03
N PHE A 337 0.16 -3.66 -22.94
CA PHE A 337 0.22 -3.98 -24.37
C PHE A 337 1.59 -4.51 -24.83
N GLY A 338 2.41 -4.97 -23.92
CA GLY A 338 3.68 -5.63 -24.19
C GLY A 338 4.91 -4.95 -23.62
N TYR A 339 5.88 -5.75 -23.23
CA TYR A 339 7.14 -5.36 -22.64
C TYR A 339 8.32 -5.93 -23.46
N ASN A 340 9.39 -5.16 -23.59
CA ASN A 340 10.61 -5.64 -24.22
C ASN A 340 11.60 -6.12 -23.15
N SER A 341 11.93 -7.41 -23.19
CA SER A 341 12.94 -8.01 -22.32
C SER A 341 14.39 -7.59 -22.68
N GLU A 342 14.60 -7.00 -23.86
CA GLU A 342 15.97 -6.69 -24.36
C GLU A 342 16.56 -5.38 -23.82
N THR A 343 15.85 -4.57 -23.05
CA THR A 343 16.41 -3.34 -22.45
C THR A 343 17.05 -3.54 -21.08
N ASN A 344 17.44 -4.76 -20.70
CA ASN A 344 18.14 -5.06 -19.47
C ASN A 344 19.67 -4.94 -19.53
N ASN A 345 20.22 -4.42 -20.61
CA ASN A 345 21.63 -4.04 -20.67
C ASN A 345 21.72 -2.55 -20.96
N VAL A 346 21.70 -1.71 -19.93
CA VAL A 346 22.51 -0.49 -19.80
C VAL A 346 22.31 0.08 -18.39
N MET A 347 23.36 -0.10 -17.59
CA MET A 347 23.85 0.63 -16.40
C MET A 347 22.87 0.90 -15.25
#